data_06847f9ecf865134fd93e087a99b4cbc
#
_entry.id   06847f9ecf865134fd93e087a99b4cbc
#
_cell.length_a   1.000
_cell.length_b   1.000
_cell.length_c   1.000
_cell.angle_alpha   90.00
_cell.angle_beta   90.00
_cell.angle_gamma   90.00
#
_symmetry.space_group_name_H-M   'P 1'
#
loop_
_entity.id
_entity.type
_entity.pdbx_description
1 polymer ?
#
loop_
_entity_poly.entity_id
_entity_poly.type
_entity_poly.pdbx_seq_one_letter_code
_entity_poly.pdbx_strand_id
1 'polypeptide(L)'
;MAVSKNLRAFLDMVSFSEGTDNGKQKTNNHGYDVIVGGSLFTSYADHPRKLVALPKLGIKSTAAGRYQLLSRYWDAYKNLLGLKDFSPESQDAVAIQQIRERKALSAIEAGNIVKAISLCSNIWASLPGAGYGQYEHRIETLLRKYKQAGGTLA
;
A
#
# COMPACT_ATOMS: atom_id res chain seq x y z
N MET A 1 13.35 -12.36 -5.13
CA MET A 1 12.10 -13.09 -5.47
C MET A 1 11.39 -12.36 -6.60
N ALA A 2 11.04 -13.10 -7.63
CA ALA A 2 10.26 -12.51 -8.72
C ALA A 2 8.82 -12.24 -8.26
N VAL A 3 8.31 -11.06 -8.56
CA VAL A 3 6.95 -10.68 -8.25
C VAL A 3 6.06 -11.12 -9.41
N SER A 4 5.03 -11.91 -9.12
CA SER A 4 4.11 -12.38 -10.14
C SER A 4 3.32 -11.22 -10.75
N LYS A 5 2.74 -11.44 -11.91
CA LYS A 5 1.89 -10.46 -12.59
C LYS A 5 0.69 -10.08 -11.72
N ASN A 6 0.05 -11.07 -11.09
CA ASN A 6 -1.09 -10.81 -10.21
C ASN A 6 -0.68 -10.03 -8.97
N LEU A 7 0.46 -10.37 -8.35
CA LEU A 7 0.93 -9.66 -7.17
C LEU A 7 1.29 -8.22 -7.53
N ARG A 8 1.97 -7.98 -8.66
CA ARG A 8 2.27 -6.63 -9.11
C ARG A 8 0.99 -5.82 -9.36
N ALA A 9 0.00 -6.43 -10.00
CA ALA A 9 -1.28 -5.78 -10.25
C ALA A 9 -2.03 -5.47 -8.94
N PHE A 10 -1.92 -6.36 -7.95
CA PHE A 10 -2.51 -6.12 -6.62
C PHE A 10 -1.84 -4.92 -5.92
N LEU A 11 -0.52 -4.84 -5.97
CA LEU A 11 0.21 -3.70 -5.41
C LEU A 11 -0.15 -2.39 -6.13
N ASP A 12 -0.30 -2.41 -7.44
CA ASP A 12 -0.75 -1.24 -8.21
C ASP A 12 -2.16 -0.82 -7.78
N MET A 13 -3.05 -1.77 -7.54
CA MET A 13 -4.39 -1.50 -7.02
C MET A 13 -4.32 -0.88 -5.62
N VAL A 14 -3.45 -1.39 -4.75
CA VAL A 14 -3.28 -0.83 -3.39
C VAL A 14 -2.80 0.61 -3.46
N SER A 15 -1.83 0.93 -4.32
CA SER A 15 -1.34 2.30 -4.47
C SER A 15 -2.42 3.24 -4.98
N PHE A 16 -3.28 2.78 -5.88
CA PHE A 16 -4.46 3.54 -6.29
C PHE A 16 -5.40 3.76 -5.10
N SER A 17 -5.68 2.71 -4.36
CA SER A 17 -6.58 2.76 -3.20
C SER A 17 -6.07 3.71 -2.12
N GLU A 18 -4.76 3.67 -1.84
CA GLU A 18 -4.13 4.56 -0.86
C GLU A 18 -3.96 5.99 -1.37
N GLY A 19 -4.22 6.23 -2.64
CA GLY A 19 -4.18 7.58 -3.22
C GLY A 19 -2.78 8.08 -3.55
N THR A 20 -1.79 7.20 -3.60
CA THR A 20 -0.41 7.60 -3.88
C THR A 20 -0.07 7.53 -5.37
N ASP A 21 -0.73 6.64 -6.11
CA ASP A 21 -0.53 6.49 -7.56
C ASP A 21 -1.90 6.34 -8.22
N ASN A 22 -2.67 7.42 -8.24
CA ASN A 22 -4.07 7.41 -8.69
C ASN A 22 -4.33 8.34 -9.88
N GLY A 23 -3.29 8.88 -10.48
CA GLY A 23 -3.40 9.82 -11.60
C GLY A 23 -3.72 11.27 -11.19
N LYS A 24 -4.02 11.53 -9.91
CA LYS A 24 -4.35 12.86 -9.39
C LYS A 24 -3.31 13.38 -8.40
N GLN A 25 -2.78 12.48 -7.57
CA GLN A 25 -1.74 12.82 -6.59
C GLN A 25 -0.43 13.09 -7.29
N LYS A 26 0.18 14.24 -6.99
CA LYS A 26 1.51 14.55 -7.50
C LYS A 26 2.52 13.54 -6.95
N THR A 27 3.35 13.00 -7.82
CA THR A 27 4.42 12.08 -7.44
C THR A 27 5.52 12.11 -8.52
N ASN A 28 6.76 11.98 -8.10
CA ASN A 28 7.90 11.88 -9.01
C ASN A 28 8.32 10.43 -9.27
N ASN A 29 7.71 9.47 -8.56
CA ASN A 29 8.09 8.06 -8.69
C ASN A 29 6.94 7.14 -8.28
N HIS A 30 5.86 7.14 -9.05
CA HIS A 30 4.75 6.18 -8.94
C HIS A 30 4.19 6.02 -7.51
N GLY A 31 4.23 7.11 -6.74
CA GLY A 31 3.70 7.10 -5.37
C GLY A 31 4.68 6.69 -4.30
N TYR A 32 5.86 6.19 -4.64
CA TYR A 32 6.85 5.79 -3.63
C TYR A 32 7.35 6.95 -2.78
N ASP A 33 7.22 8.17 -3.24
CA ASP A 33 7.71 9.40 -2.59
C ASP A 33 6.60 10.22 -1.91
N VAL A 34 5.41 9.66 -1.75
CA VAL A 34 4.26 10.41 -1.20
C VAL A 34 4.18 10.25 0.31
N ILE A 35 4.03 11.38 1.00
CA ILE A 35 3.75 11.44 2.44
C ILE A 35 2.24 11.60 2.61
N VAL A 36 1.69 11.05 3.69
CA VAL A 36 0.27 11.20 4.02
C VAL A 36 -0.11 12.69 3.98
N GLY A 37 -1.25 13.01 3.36
CA GLY A 37 -1.65 14.40 3.13
C GLY A 37 -1.20 14.97 1.80
N GLY A 38 -0.31 14.28 1.07
CA GLY A 38 0.00 14.58 -0.33
C GLY A 38 1.33 15.28 -0.60
N SER A 39 2.11 15.63 0.42
CA SER A 39 3.45 16.17 0.19
C SER A 39 4.43 15.06 -0.22
N LEU A 40 5.59 15.45 -0.75
CA LEU A 40 6.58 14.50 -1.26
C LEU A 40 7.86 14.56 -0.43
N PHE A 41 8.58 13.44 -0.38
CA PHE A 41 9.94 13.41 0.17
C PHE A 41 10.92 13.05 -0.96
N THR A 42 12.20 13.37 -0.77
CA THR A 42 13.21 13.25 -1.82
C THR A 42 14.28 12.21 -1.54
N SER A 43 14.47 11.80 -0.29
CA SER A 43 15.49 10.83 0.08
C SER A 43 14.86 9.51 0.48
N TYR A 44 15.31 8.43 -0.14
CA TYR A 44 14.92 7.07 0.22
C TYR A 44 15.88 6.40 1.22
N ALA A 45 16.79 7.17 1.80
CA ALA A 45 17.75 6.61 2.77
C ALA A 45 17.06 6.02 3.99
N ASP A 46 15.93 6.61 4.40
CA ASP A 46 15.10 6.12 5.50
C ASP A 46 13.65 6.58 5.28
N HIS A 47 12.74 6.01 6.06
CA HIS A 47 11.36 6.51 6.15
C HIS A 47 11.41 7.98 6.54
N PRO A 48 10.61 8.86 5.92
CA PRO A 48 10.69 10.30 6.21
C PRO A 48 10.29 10.68 7.64
N ARG A 49 9.56 9.80 8.35
CA ARG A 49 9.22 9.95 9.78
C ARG A 49 8.53 11.28 10.10
N LYS A 50 7.80 11.82 9.15
CA LYS A 50 7.10 13.09 9.33
C LYS A 50 5.72 12.82 9.90
N LEU A 51 5.45 13.42 11.07
CA LEU A 51 4.13 13.36 11.70
C LEU A 51 3.25 14.44 11.10
N VAL A 52 2.16 14.03 10.47
CA VAL A 52 1.22 14.94 9.77
C VAL A 52 -0.12 14.92 10.49
N ALA A 53 -0.65 16.10 10.80
CA ALA A 53 -1.99 16.23 11.36
C ALA A 53 -3.03 16.00 10.26
N LEU A 54 -4.03 15.18 10.55
CA LEU A 54 -5.17 14.90 9.68
C LEU A 54 -6.44 15.37 10.38
N PRO A 55 -6.78 16.69 10.26
CA PRO A 55 -7.85 17.29 11.08
C PRO A 55 -9.21 16.63 10.86
N LYS A 56 -9.51 16.21 9.62
CA LYS A 56 -10.81 15.57 9.30
C LYS A 56 -10.99 14.24 10.02
N LEU A 57 -9.89 13.56 10.36
CA LEU A 57 -9.92 12.28 11.08
C LEU A 57 -9.62 12.44 12.56
N GLY A 58 -9.20 13.65 12.99
CA GLY A 58 -8.83 13.90 14.38
C GLY A 58 -7.58 13.17 14.84
N ILE A 59 -6.70 12.79 13.92
CA ILE A 59 -5.49 12.00 14.22
C ILE A 59 -4.26 12.64 13.61
N LYS A 60 -3.09 12.16 14.03
CA LYS A 60 -1.80 12.44 13.39
C LYS A 60 -1.24 11.13 12.86
N SER A 61 -0.55 11.19 11.71
CA SER A 61 -0.04 9.99 11.06
C SER A 61 1.37 10.22 10.52
N THR A 62 2.19 9.16 10.56
CA THR A 62 3.52 9.12 9.93
C THR A 62 3.51 8.32 8.64
N ALA A 63 2.35 7.96 8.10
CA ALA A 63 2.25 7.12 6.90
C ALA A 63 3.01 7.75 5.73
N ALA A 64 3.78 6.94 5.02
CA ALA A 64 4.58 7.40 3.88
C ALA A 64 4.84 6.26 2.91
N GLY A 65 5.23 6.64 1.68
CA GLY A 65 5.55 5.73 0.61
C GLY A 65 4.33 5.28 -0.16
N ARG A 66 4.57 4.41 -1.11
CA ARG A 66 3.54 3.97 -2.06
C ARG A 66 2.35 3.29 -1.37
N TYR A 67 2.63 2.58 -0.27
CA TYR A 67 1.62 1.81 0.47
C TYR A 67 1.31 2.41 1.83
N GLN A 68 1.74 3.64 2.09
CA GLN A 68 1.41 4.43 3.27
C GLN A 68 1.73 3.71 4.58
N LEU A 69 3.01 3.32 4.73
CA LEU A 69 3.51 2.62 5.91
C LEU A 69 3.84 3.58 7.05
N LEU A 70 3.34 3.29 8.24
CA LEU A 70 3.68 4.06 9.45
C LEU A 70 5.13 3.82 9.86
N SER A 71 5.79 4.85 10.42
CA SER A 71 7.20 4.76 10.82
C SER A 71 7.47 3.64 11.83
N ARG A 72 6.56 3.43 12.78
CA ARG A 72 6.74 2.37 13.79
C ARG A 72 6.72 0.97 13.16
N TYR A 73 5.90 0.75 12.14
CA TYR A 73 5.87 -0.52 11.42
C TYR A 73 7.09 -0.66 10.51
N TRP A 74 7.54 0.44 9.93
CA TRP A 74 8.78 0.43 9.15
C TRP A 74 9.95 -0.06 10.01
N ASP A 75 10.08 0.44 11.24
CA ASP A 75 11.16 0.01 12.13
C ASP A 75 11.12 -1.50 12.37
N ALA A 76 9.93 -2.05 12.62
CA ALA A 76 9.76 -3.49 12.84
C ALA A 76 10.10 -4.31 11.59
N TYR A 77 9.59 -3.92 10.42
CA TYR A 77 9.84 -4.66 9.18
C TYR A 77 11.26 -4.47 8.66
N LYS A 78 11.85 -3.31 8.87
CA LYS A 78 13.25 -3.05 8.53
C LYS A 78 14.14 -4.09 9.23
N ASN A 79 13.93 -4.29 10.52
CA ASN A 79 14.69 -5.27 11.29
C ASN A 79 14.37 -6.70 10.87
N LEU A 80 13.10 -7.03 10.74
CA LEU A 80 12.66 -8.39 10.39
C LEU A 80 13.22 -8.83 9.03
N LEU A 81 13.21 -7.95 8.04
CA LEU A 81 13.58 -8.26 6.66
C LEU A 81 15.02 -7.87 6.32
N GLY A 82 15.75 -7.26 7.26
CA GLY A 82 17.13 -6.84 7.04
C GLY A 82 17.26 -5.75 5.98
N LEU A 83 16.31 -4.84 5.91
CA LEU A 83 16.32 -3.77 4.90
C LEU A 83 17.24 -2.63 5.33
N LYS A 84 17.90 -1.99 4.37
CA LYS A 84 18.89 -0.94 4.63
C LYS A 84 18.35 0.46 4.41
N ASP A 85 17.31 0.59 3.58
CA ASP A 85 16.77 1.89 3.18
C ASP A 85 15.28 1.77 2.90
N PHE A 86 14.64 2.90 2.63
CA PHE A 86 13.22 2.97 2.30
C PHE A 86 13.00 3.09 0.80
N SER A 87 13.84 2.40 0.02
CA SER A 87 13.75 2.37 -1.45
C SER A 87 12.44 1.76 -1.93
N PRO A 88 12.06 1.97 -3.19
CA PRO A 88 10.91 1.28 -3.78
C PRO A 88 10.93 -0.24 -3.55
N GLU A 89 12.09 -0.88 -3.72
CA GLU A 89 12.24 -2.31 -3.49
C GLU A 89 11.95 -2.70 -2.04
N SER A 90 12.43 -1.91 -1.09
CA SER A 90 12.17 -2.13 0.33
C SER A 90 10.69 -1.92 0.67
N GLN A 91 10.07 -0.90 0.10
CA GLN A 91 8.64 -0.66 0.30
C GLN A 91 7.81 -1.82 -0.24
N ASP A 92 8.13 -2.33 -1.42
CA ASP A 92 7.47 -3.50 -1.99
C ASP A 92 7.66 -4.72 -1.08
N ALA A 93 8.89 -4.93 -0.58
CA ALA A 93 9.19 -6.08 0.29
C ALA A 93 8.34 -6.06 1.57
N VAL A 94 8.15 -4.89 2.17
CA VAL A 94 7.29 -4.76 3.35
C VAL A 94 5.84 -5.06 3.01
N ALA A 95 5.33 -4.50 1.91
CA ALA A 95 3.94 -4.73 1.51
C ALA A 95 3.69 -6.23 1.23
N ILE A 96 4.62 -6.89 0.55
CA ILE A 96 4.51 -8.32 0.27
C ILE A 96 4.53 -9.13 1.57
N GLN A 97 5.39 -8.75 2.53
CA GLN A 97 5.43 -9.43 3.82
C GLN A 97 4.10 -9.26 4.58
N GLN A 98 3.52 -8.08 4.56
CA GLN A 98 2.21 -7.83 5.17
C GLN A 98 1.12 -8.70 4.53
N ILE A 99 1.14 -8.81 3.20
CA ILE A 99 0.23 -9.68 2.46
C ILE A 99 0.37 -11.13 2.89
N ARG A 100 1.61 -11.61 3.06
CA ARG A 100 1.88 -12.97 3.55
C ARG A 100 1.35 -13.20 4.95
N GLU A 101 1.55 -12.24 5.84
CA GLU A 101 1.08 -12.32 7.21
C GLU A 101 -0.45 -12.41 7.30
N ARG A 102 -1.14 -11.80 6.33
CA ARG A 102 -2.60 -11.89 6.22
C ARG A 102 -3.06 -13.13 5.46
N LYS A 103 -2.14 -13.99 5.04
CA LYS A 103 -2.41 -15.22 4.28
C LYS A 103 -3.15 -14.93 2.97
N ALA A 104 -2.89 -13.77 2.37
CA ALA A 104 -3.58 -13.32 1.16
C ALA A 104 -2.81 -13.67 -0.12
N LEU A 105 -1.54 -14.06 -0.02
CA LEU A 105 -0.71 -14.28 -1.22
C LEU A 105 -1.30 -15.36 -2.14
N SER A 106 -1.74 -16.49 -1.58
CA SER A 106 -2.32 -17.56 -2.38
C SER A 106 -3.60 -17.12 -3.08
N ALA A 107 -4.42 -16.31 -2.43
CA ALA A 107 -5.63 -15.76 -3.04
C ALA A 107 -5.29 -14.84 -4.23
N ILE A 108 -4.25 -14.02 -4.09
CA ILE A 108 -3.79 -13.13 -5.17
C ILE A 108 -3.29 -13.98 -6.36
N GLU A 109 -2.43 -14.94 -6.08
CA GLU A 109 -1.87 -15.80 -7.12
C GLU A 109 -2.95 -16.58 -7.88
N ALA A 110 -4.02 -16.99 -7.18
CA ALA A 110 -5.15 -17.69 -7.77
C ALA A 110 -6.14 -16.76 -8.47
N GLY A 111 -5.98 -15.44 -8.39
CA GLY A 111 -6.91 -14.47 -8.96
C GLY A 111 -8.17 -14.24 -8.13
N ASN A 112 -8.20 -14.73 -6.89
CA ASN A 112 -9.33 -14.51 -5.98
C ASN A 112 -9.13 -13.19 -5.24
N ILE A 113 -9.34 -12.09 -5.95
CA ILE A 113 -8.96 -10.75 -5.50
C ILE A 113 -9.95 -10.20 -4.47
N VAL A 114 -11.23 -10.54 -4.55
CA VAL A 114 -12.22 -10.15 -3.54
C VAL A 114 -11.80 -10.68 -2.17
N LYS A 115 -11.39 -11.95 -2.10
CA LYS A 115 -10.89 -12.55 -0.86
C LYS A 115 -9.61 -11.87 -0.38
N ALA A 116 -8.67 -11.60 -1.30
CA ALA A 116 -7.41 -10.95 -0.95
C ALA A 116 -7.66 -9.55 -0.39
N ILE A 117 -8.55 -8.77 -0.98
CA ILE A 117 -8.93 -7.44 -0.48
C ILE A 117 -9.49 -7.55 0.94
N SER A 118 -10.40 -8.48 1.17
CA SER A 118 -10.99 -8.70 2.48
C SER A 118 -9.92 -9.04 3.53
N LEU A 119 -8.98 -9.92 3.19
CA LEU A 119 -7.90 -10.31 4.09
C LEU A 119 -6.95 -9.16 4.42
N CYS A 120 -6.75 -8.22 3.48
CA CYS A 120 -5.82 -7.11 3.63
C CYS A 120 -6.47 -5.82 4.14
N SER A 121 -7.78 -5.79 4.36
CA SER A 121 -8.51 -4.57 4.72
C SER A 121 -8.07 -3.97 6.06
N ASN A 122 -7.51 -4.76 6.95
CA ASN A 122 -6.98 -4.26 8.23
C ASN A 122 -5.56 -3.67 8.10
N ILE A 123 -4.88 -3.89 6.98
CA ILE A 123 -3.59 -3.25 6.68
C ILE A 123 -3.84 -1.89 6.03
N TRP A 124 -4.73 -1.85 5.06
CA TRP A 124 -5.01 -0.68 4.25
C TRP A 124 -6.48 -0.27 4.43
N ALA A 125 -6.68 0.80 5.20
CA ALA A 125 -8.02 1.24 5.63
C ALA A 125 -8.90 1.73 4.47
N SER A 126 -8.30 2.04 3.31
CA SER A 126 -9.03 2.45 2.11
C SER A 126 -9.70 1.27 1.39
N LEU A 127 -9.34 0.03 1.75
CA LEU A 127 -9.97 -1.16 1.18
C LEU A 127 -11.35 -1.40 1.80
N PRO A 128 -12.33 -1.92 1.01
CA PRO A 128 -13.66 -2.21 1.53
C PRO A 128 -13.62 -3.21 2.68
N GLY A 129 -14.43 -2.96 3.72
CA GLY A 129 -14.53 -3.85 4.88
C GLY A 129 -13.60 -3.51 6.03
N ALA A 130 -12.76 -2.48 5.90
CA ALA A 130 -11.82 -2.10 6.97
C ALA A 130 -12.55 -1.58 8.22
N GLY A 131 -13.59 -0.74 8.05
CA GLY A 131 -14.41 -0.26 9.15
C GLY A 131 -13.74 0.77 10.06
N TYR A 132 -12.70 1.45 9.59
CA TYR A 132 -11.94 2.41 10.41
C TYR A 132 -12.44 3.86 10.30
N GLY A 133 -13.61 4.09 9.69
CA GLY A 133 -14.16 5.43 9.53
C GLY A 133 -13.48 6.27 8.47
N GLN A 134 -12.51 5.73 7.74
CA GLN A 134 -11.88 6.37 6.60
C GLN A 134 -12.65 6.05 5.33
N TYR A 135 -12.43 6.85 4.27
CA TYR A 135 -13.03 6.57 2.98
C TYR A 135 -12.58 5.20 2.46
N GLU A 136 -13.56 4.41 2.02
CA GLU A 136 -13.31 3.09 1.42
C GLU A 136 -13.73 3.13 -0.04
N HIS A 137 -12.89 2.55 -0.91
CA HIS A 137 -13.22 2.40 -2.32
C HIS A 137 -14.24 1.28 -2.52
N ARG A 138 -15.02 1.39 -3.58
CA ARG A 138 -15.91 0.31 -3.99
C ARG A 138 -15.11 -0.86 -4.56
N ILE A 139 -15.55 -2.06 -4.27
CA ILE A 139 -14.90 -3.28 -4.74
C ILE A 139 -14.79 -3.30 -6.28
N GLU A 140 -15.82 -2.86 -6.98
CA GLU A 140 -15.85 -2.85 -8.45
C GLU A 140 -14.75 -1.95 -9.02
N THR A 141 -14.53 -0.79 -8.39
CA THR A 141 -13.48 0.14 -8.80
C THR A 141 -12.10 -0.50 -8.64
N LEU A 142 -11.87 -1.15 -7.52
CA LEU A 142 -10.58 -1.78 -7.24
C LEU A 142 -10.32 -2.97 -8.17
N LEU A 143 -11.32 -3.79 -8.44
CA LEU A 143 -11.18 -4.90 -9.38
C LEU A 143 -10.86 -4.39 -10.79
N ARG A 144 -11.49 -3.29 -11.21
CA ARG A 144 -11.18 -2.67 -12.49
C ARG A 144 -9.72 -2.20 -12.55
N LYS A 145 -9.24 -1.54 -11.49
CA LYS A 145 -7.85 -1.09 -11.43
C LYS A 145 -6.87 -2.26 -11.45
N TYR A 146 -7.18 -3.32 -10.73
CA TYR A 146 -6.38 -4.53 -10.74
C TYR A 146 -6.27 -5.13 -12.16
N LYS A 147 -7.38 -5.22 -12.88
CA LYS A 147 -7.38 -5.74 -14.26
C LYS A 147 -6.61 -4.82 -15.20
N GLN A 148 -6.80 -3.49 -15.08
CA GLN A 148 -6.07 -2.52 -15.88
C GLN A 148 -4.56 -2.62 -15.66
N ALA A 149 -4.14 -2.99 -14.47
CA ALA A 149 -2.71 -3.17 -14.14
C ALA A 149 -2.16 -4.51 -14.64
N GLY A 150 -2.98 -5.34 -15.27
CA GLY A 150 -2.55 -6.60 -15.87
C GLY A 150 -2.87 -7.85 -15.07
N GLY A 151 -3.60 -7.73 -13.97
CA GLY A 151 -4.00 -8.87 -13.16
C GLY A 151 -5.10 -9.68 -13.81
N THR A 152 -5.17 -10.96 -13.45
CA THR A 152 -6.22 -11.87 -13.93
C THR A 152 -7.13 -12.27 -12.77
N LEU A 153 -8.41 -12.31 -13.04
CA LEU A 153 -9.42 -12.78 -12.09
C LEU A 153 -9.74 -14.25 -12.34
N ALA A 154 -9.90 -14.98 -11.25
CA ALA A 154 -10.31 -16.38 -11.31
C ALA A 154 -11.73 -16.52 -11.86
#